data_fb1cfda64b7f866ad6718e5ae468c94e
#
_entry.id   fb1cfda64b7f866ad6718e5ae468c94e
#
_cell.length_a   1.000
_cell.length_b   1.000
_cell.length_c   1.000
_cell.angle_alpha   90.00
_cell.angle_beta   90.00
_cell.angle_gamma   90.00
#
_symmetry.space_group_name_H-M   'P 1'
#
loop_
_entity.id
_entity.type
_entity.pdbx_description
1 polymer ?
#
loop_
_entity_poly.entity_id
_entity_poly.type
_entity_poly.pdbx_seq_one_letter_code
_entity_poly.pdbx_strand_id
1 'polypeptide(L)'
;MRCLIVHNPRSGFGSDAVFAFERELVHAGDECVLRVLGEDCDNEQILADAESFDVVVVSGGDGTVSNLLYTLRNRNVDTCVFPSGTANLLFANIGNSPEPAALARACRWANTVSCDLGEASWELDGRRHTRGFSIMAGTGFDAELMAAAA
;
A
#
# COMPACT_ATOMS: atom_id res chain seq x y z
N MET A 1 -11.87 1.02 16.49
CA MET A 1 -11.31 0.29 15.33
C MET A 1 -9.86 -0.07 15.66
N ARG A 2 -9.41 -1.27 15.27
CA ARG A 2 -8.00 -1.67 15.32
C ARG A 2 -7.38 -1.51 13.93
N CYS A 3 -6.37 -0.70 13.81
CA CYS A 3 -5.73 -0.33 12.55
C CYS A 3 -4.27 -0.81 12.52
N LEU A 4 -3.88 -1.55 11.49
CA LEU A 4 -2.49 -1.86 11.20
C LEU A 4 -1.98 -0.89 10.13
N ILE A 5 -0.93 -0.12 10.43
CA ILE A 5 -0.28 0.76 9.45
C ILE A 5 1.06 0.12 9.05
N VAL A 6 1.20 -0.26 7.80
CA VAL A 6 2.47 -0.76 7.24
C VAL A 6 3.10 0.33 6.40
N HIS A 7 4.21 0.90 6.86
CA HIS A 7 4.85 2.07 6.29
C HIS A 7 6.23 1.77 5.70
N ASN A 8 6.45 2.22 4.46
CA ASN A 8 7.76 2.23 3.85
C ASN A 8 8.44 3.61 4.02
N PRO A 9 9.41 3.76 4.93
CA PRO A 9 10.06 5.05 5.20
C PRO A 9 10.95 5.54 4.06
N ARG A 10 11.28 4.66 3.10
CA ARG A 10 12.08 4.99 1.91
C ARG A 10 11.24 5.56 0.77
N SER A 11 9.92 5.61 0.91
CA SER A 11 9.02 6.16 -0.09
C SER A 11 8.93 7.67 0.06
N GLY A 12 9.07 8.39 -1.06
CA GLY A 12 8.94 9.85 -1.10
C GLY A 12 10.08 10.59 -0.40
N PHE A 13 9.83 11.82 0.00
CA PHE A 13 10.82 12.73 0.61
C PHE A 13 10.80 12.73 2.15
N GLY A 14 10.43 11.62 2.80
CA GLY A 14 10.43 11.52 4.26
C GLY A 14 9.35 12.37 4.94
N SER A 15 8.16 12.34 4.43
CA SER A 15 7.01 13.07 4.99
C SER A 15 6.55 12.46 6.32
N ASP A 16 6.43 13.29 7.35
CA ASP A 16 5.82 12.93 8.65
C ASP A 16 4.28 12.81 8.57
N ALA A 17 3.70 12.90 7.38
CA ALA A 17 2.26 12.91 7.18
C ALA A 17 1.58 11.61 7.64
N VAL A 18 2.25 10.46 7.52
CA VAL A 18 1.73 9.18 8.05
C VAL A 18 1.56 9.22 9.56
N PHE A 19 2.46 9.86 10.29
CA PHE A 19 2.35 10.01 11.75
C PHE A 19 1.26 11.03 12.13
N ALA A 20 1.04 12.04 11.29
CA ALA A 20 -0.10 12.94 11.47
C ALA A 20 -1.43 12.19 11.27
N PHE A 21 -1.52 11.33 10.25
CA PHE A 21 -2.67 10.46 10.02
C PHE A 21 -2.91 9.49 11.19
N GLU A 22 -1.85 8.81 11.69
CA GLU A 22 -1.93 7.94 12.86
C GLU A 22 -2.47 8.69 14.08
N ARG A 23 -1.96 9.91 14.37
CA ARG A 23 -2.45 10.74 15.46
C ARG A 23 -3.94 11.06 15.35
N GLU A 24 -4.44 11.34 14.15
CA GLU A 24 -5.87 11.58 13.92
C GLU A 24 -6.72 10.34 14.26
N LEU A 25 -6.28 9.14 13.90
CA LEU A 25 -6.95 7.89 14.27
C LEU A 25 -6.93 7.68 15.79
N VAL A 26 -5.76 7.84 16.43
CA VAL A 26 -5.62 7.69 17.89
C VAL A 26 -6.47 8.72 18.65
N HIS A 27 -6.50 9.99 18.22
CA HIS A 27 -7.37 11.00 18.82
C HIS A 27 -8.86 10.67 18.68
N ALA A 28 -9.22 9.94 17.62
CA ALA A 28 -10.59 9.46 17.41
C ALA A 28 -10.93 8.19 18.22
N GLY A 29 -9.99 7.69 19.05
CA GLY A 29 -10.16 6.53 19.91
C GLY A 29 -9.84 5.19 19.28
N ASP A 30 -9.13 5.18 18.15
CA ASP A 30 -8.71 3.95 17.48
C ASP A 30 -7.39 3.42 18.06
N GLU A 31 -7.22 2.10 18.03
CA GLU A 31 -5.96 1.42 18.35
C GLU A 31 -5.14 1.29 17.08
N CYS A 32 -3.93 1.86 17.04
CA CYS A 32 -3.05 1.82 15.90
C CYS A 32 -1.78 1.00 16.21
N VAL A 33 -1.41 0.11 15.30
CA VAL A 33 -0.13 -0.59 15.30
C VAL A 33 0.64 -0.18 14.07
N LEU A 34 1.80 0.45 14.26
CA LEU A 34 2.69 0.85 13.17
C LEU A 34 3.78 -0.18 12.97
N ARG A 35 3.91 -0.69 11.75
CA ARG A 35 5.02 -1.55 11.30
C ARG A 35 5.78 -0.85 10.19
N VAL A 36 7.10 -0.83 10.32
CA VAL A 36 7.99 -0.17 9.34
C VAL A 36 8.68 -1.23 8.50
N LEU A 37 8.62 -1.07 7.18
CA LEU A 37 9.29 -1.96 6.22
C LEU A 37 10.80 -1.75 6.25
N GLY A 38 11.54 -2.80 6.62
CA GLY A 38 13.00 -2.90 6.47
C GLY A 38 13.42 -3.22 5.02
N GLU A 39 14.73 -3.28 4.78
CA GLU A 39 15.28 -3.60 3.43
C GLU A 39 14.90 -4.98 2.95
N ASP A 40 15.03 -5.98 3.81
CA ASP A 40 14.78 -7.40 3.50
C ASP A 40 13.47 -7.90 4.14
N CYS A 41 12.47 -7.01 4.29
CA CYS A 41 11.24 -7.35 4.96
C CYS A 41 10.37 -8.27 4.08
N ASP A 42 9.98 -9.41 4.65
CA ASP A 42 9.00 -10.29 4.02
C ASP A 42 7.58 -9.75 4.27
N ASN A 43 6.88 -9.42 3.17
CA ASN A 43 5.51 -8.91 3.22
C ASN A 43 4.54 -9.92 3.85
N GLU A 44 4.73 -11.22 3.62
CA GLU A 44 3.87 -12.25 4.23
C GLU A 44 4.05 -12.28 5.75
N GLN A 45 5.28 -12.11 6.22
CA GLN A 45 5.56 -12.08 7.66
C GLN A 45 5.02 -10.82 8.33
N ILE A 46 5.21 -9.63 7.72
CA ILE A 46 4.75 -8.37 8.31
C ILE A 46 3.22 -8.25 8.32
N LEU A 47 2.53 -8.99 7.45
CA LEU A 47 1.08 -9.03 7.32
C LEU A 47 0.47 -10.33 7.87
N ALA A 48 1.23 -11.18 8.56
CA ALA A 48 0.79 -12.53 8.95
C ALA A 48 -0.51 -12.56 9.76
N ASP A 49 -0.77 -11.54 10.56
CA ASP A 49 -1.95 -11.37 11.43
C ASP A 49 -2.91 -10.25 10.95
N ALA A 50 -2.86 -9.90 9.66
CA ALA A 50 -3.63 -8.78 9.10
C ALA A 50 -5.13 -8.89 9.40
N GLU A 51 -5.70 -10.11 9.36
CA GLU A 51 -7.13 -10.36 9.64
C GLU A 51 -7.52 -10.15 11.10
N SER A 52 -6.56 -9.89 12.00
CA SER A 52 -6.85 -9.51 13.39
C SER A 52 -7.14 -8.02 13.55
N PHE A 53 -7.00 -7.24 12.48
CA PHE A 53 -7.29 -5.81 12.41
C PHE A 53 -8.57 -5.56 11.61
N ASP A 54 -9.23 -4.44 11.91
CA ASP A 54 -10.40 -3.99 11.14
C ASP A 54 -9.99 -3.41 9.78
N VAL A 55 -8.80 -2.79 9.72
CA VAL A 55 -8.26 -2.20 8.50
C VAL A 55 -6.73 -2.27 8.48
N VAL A 56 -6.16 -2.51 7.30
CA VAL A 56 -4.73 -2.40 7.03
C VAL A 56 -4.46 -1.18 6.16
N VAL A 57 -3.69 -0.23 6.69
CA VAL A 57 -3.22 0.93 5.94
C VAL A 57 -1.87 0.62 5.30
N VAL A 58 -1.83 0.66 3.98
CA VAL A 58 -0.60 0.46 3.22
C VAL A 58 -0.01 1.82 2.84
N SER A 59 1.16 2.14 3.38
CA SER A 59 1.80 3.44 3.24
C SER A 59 3.13 3.33 2.50
N GLY A 60 3.19 3.93 1.31
CA GLY A 60 4.36 3.85 0.45
C GLY A 60 4.14 4.49 -0.91
N GLY A 61 5.09 4.32 -1.82
CA GLY A 61 4.92 4.61 -3.24
C GLY A 61 4.19 3.47 -3.96
N ASP A 62 3.87 3.67 -5.25
CA ASP A 62 3.04 2.74 -6.05
C ASP A 62 3.55 1.29 -6.02
N GLY A 63 4.87 1.08 -6.07
CA GLY A 63 5.48 -0.25 -6.00
C GLY A 63 5.25 -0.94 -4.64
N THR A 64 5.44 -0.21 -3.53
CA THR A 64 5.19 -0.72 -2.18
C THR A 64 3.72 -1.04 -1.99
N VAL A 65 2.84 -0.12 -2.38
CA VAL A 65 1.38 -0.27 -2.27
C VAL A 65 0.92 -1.49 -3.06
N SER A 66 1.35 -1.63 -4.32
CA SER A 66 0.99 -2.79 -5.16
C SER A 66 1.45 -4.12 -4.55
N ASN A 67 2.66 -4.20 -4.01
CA ASN A 67 3.18 -5.42 -3.40
C ASN A 67 2.41 -5.79 -2.12
N LEU A 68 2.12 -4.82 -1.24
CA LEU A 68 1.37 -5.07 -0.01
C LEU A 68 -0.09 -5.47 -0.30
N LEU A 69 -0.76 -4.78 -1.23
CA LEU A 69 -2.12 -5.14 -1.65
C LEU A 69 -2.16 -6.53 -2.29
N TYR A 70 -1.16 -6.88 -3.11
CA TYR A 70 -1.08 -8.21 -3.70
C TYR A 70 -0.87 -9.31 -2.64
N THR A 71 -0.10 -9.04 -1.59
CA THR A 71 0.03 -9.95 -0.44
C THR A 71 -1.27 -10.08 0.33
N LEU A 72 -2.06 -9.01 0.44
CA LEU A 72 -3.37 -8.99 1.10
C LEU A 72 -4.51 -9.54 0.23
N ARG A 73 -4.26 -9.87 -1.04
CA ARG A 73 -5.31 -10.38 -1.93
C ARG A 73 -6.00 -11.61 -1.34
N ASN A 74 -7.30 -11.68 -1.50
CA ASN A 74 -8.14 -12.76 -0.97
C ASN A 74 -8.14 -12.92 0.56
N ARG A 75 -7.54 -11.99 1.31
CA ARG A 75 -7.67 -11.93 2.77
C ARG A 75 -8.93 -11.14 3.15
N ASN A 76 -9.57 -11.54 4.23
CA ASN A 76 -10.79 -10.88 4.73
C ASN A 76 -10.42 -9.71 5.65
N VAL A 77 -9.86 -8.65 5.09
CA VAL A 77 -9.53 -7.42 5.79
C VAL A 77 -9.65 -6.21 4.85
N ASP A 78 -10.23 -5.14 5.33
CA ASP A 78 -10.32 -3.89 4.57
C ASP A 78 -8.95 -3.22 4.45
N THR A 79 -8.72 -2.53 3.34
CA THR A 79 -7.45 -1.83 3.10
C THR A 79 -7.68 -0.34 2.84
N CYS A 80 -6.75 0.48 3.33
CA CYS A 80 -6.67 1.91 3.04
C CYS A 80 -5.29 2.23 2.49
N VAL A 81 -5.21 3.03 1.43
CA VAL A 81 -3.94 3.47 0.85
C VAL A 81 -3.56 4.83 1.41
N PHE A 82 -2.34 4.94 1.98
CA PHE A 82 -1.75 6.20 2.38
C PHE A 82 -0.64 6.61 1.39
N PRO A 83 -0.75 7.79 0.71
CA PRO A 83 0.17 8.18 -0.35
C PRO A 83 1.48 8.73 0.22
N SER A 84 2.53 7.93 0.25
CA SER A 84 3.88 8.36 0.70
C SER A 84 4.90 8.41 -0.44
N GLY A 85 4.53 8.09 -1.67
CA GLY A 85 5.42 8.09 -2.83
C GLY A 85 5.36 9.41 -3.62
N THR A 86 6.04 9.43 -4.76
CA THR A 86 6.11 10.60 -5.65
C THR A 86 4.86 10.72 -6.54
N ALA A 87 4.46 9.64 -7.22
CA ALA A 87 3.33 9.67 -8.16
C ALA A 87 1.99 9.28 -7.52
N ASN A 88 1.97 8.24 -6.67
CA ASN A 88 0.80 7.74 -5.95
C ASN A 88 -0.43 7.53 -6.87
N LEU A 89 -0.20 6.86 -8.00
CA LEU A 89 -1.20 6.72 -9.07
C LEU A 89 -2.47 6.01 -8.61
N LEU A 90 -2.34 4.93 -7.81
CA LEU A 90 -3.52 4.24 -7.28
C LEU A 90 -4.33 5.18 -6.38
N PHE A 91 -3.65 5.89 -5.48
CA PHE A 91 -4.30 6.83 -4.58
C PHE A 91 -5.05 7.94 -5.34
N ALA A 92 -4.43 8.50 -6.38
CA ALA A 92 -5.05 9.49 -7.24
C ALA A 92 -6.32 8.96 -7.94
N ASN A 93 -6.31 7.68 -8.36
CA ASN A 93 -7.48 7.04 -8.97
C ASN A 93 -8.60 6.75 -7.96
N ILE A 94 -8.27 6.46 -6.70
CA ILE A 94 -9.27 6.31 -5.62
C ILE A 94 -9.99 7.64 -5.37
N GLY A 95 -9.31 8.78 -5.55
CA GLY A 95 -9.90 10.12 -5.44
C GLY A 95 -10.06 10.62 -4.00
N ASN A 96 -9.40 10.00 -3.01
CA ASN A 96 -9.38 10.49 -1.65
C ASN A 96 -8.52 11.75 -1.49
N SER A 97 -8.79 12.54 -0.45
CA SER A 97 -7.92 13.64 -0.07
C SER A 97 -6.64 13.10 0.61
N PRO A 98 -5.44 13.59 0.24
CA PRO A 98 -4.19 13.22 0.91
C PRO A 98 -4.00 13.90 2.27
N GLU A 99 -4.88 14.80 2.66
CA GLU A 99 -4.84 15.49 3.93
C GLU A 99 -5.07 14.48 5.07
N PRO A 100 -4.17 14.39 6.08
CA PRO A 100 -4.21 13.35 7.10
C PRO A 100 -5.55 13.20 7.84
N ALA A 101 -6.17 14.30 8.27
CA ALA A 101 -7.44 14.24 8.98
C ALA A 101 -8.61 13.82 8.06
N ALA A 102 -8.60 14.24 6.78
CA ALA A 102 -9.61 13.82 5.82
C ALA A 102 -9.47 12.32 5.50
N LEU A 103 -8.24 11.85 5.32
CA LEU A 103 -7.96 10.43 5.04
C LEU A 103 -8.29 9.55 6.25
N ALA A 104 -8.01 10.01 7.48
CA ALA A 104 -8.40 9.30 8.71
C ALA A 104 -9.92 9.13 8.80
N ARG A 105 -10.68 10.18 8.47
CA ARG A 105 -12.15 10.08 8.37
C ARG A 105 -12.58 9.08 7.30
N ALA A 106 -11.98 9.12 6.12
CA ALA A 106 -12.27 8.16 5.06
C ALA A 106 -11.96 6.72 5.48
N CYS A 107 -10.81 6.48 6.10
CA CYS A 107 -10.41 5.17 6.63
C CYS A 107 -11.43 4.59 7.63
N ARG A 108 -12.06 5.45 8.43
CA ARG A 108 -13.04 5.03 9.45
C ARG A 108 -14.46 4.84 8.93
N TRP A 109 -14.89 5.64 7.95
CA TRP A 109 -16.30 5.81 7.61
C TRP A 109 -16.66 5.67 6.14
N ALA A 110 -15.65 5.59 5.23
CA ALA A 110 -15.95 5.41 3.82
C ALA A 110 -16.43 3.97 3.53
N ASN A 111 -17.22 3.85 2.47
CA ASN A 111 -17.56 2.53 1.95
C ASN A 111 -16.33 1.90 1.29
N THR A 112 -16.12 0.62 1.54
CA THR A 112 -15.12 -0.17 0.84
C THR A 112 -15.65 -0.63 -0.51
N VAL A 113 -14.75 -0.77 -1.46
CA VAL A 113 -15.04 -1.34 -2.78
C VAL A 113 -14.05 -2.46 -3.08
N SER A 114 -14.53 -3.51 -3.70
CA SER A 114 -13.65 -4.57 -4.21
C SER A 114 -12.93 -4.06 -5.45
N CYS A 115 -11.60 -4.24 -5.48
CA CYS A 115 -10.77 -3.93 -6.63
C CYS A 115 -10.03 -5.18 -7.08
N ASP A 116 -10.03 -5.44 -8.38
CA ASP A 116 -9.21 -6.49 -8.95
C ASP A 116 -7.74 -6.06 -8.97
N LEU A 117 -6.85 -7.03 -8.77
CA LEU A 117 -5.41 -6.87 -8.94
C LEU A 117 -4.94 -7.70 -10.14
N GLY A 118 -4.06 -7.12 -10.94
CA GLY A 118 -3.43 -7.85 -12.04
C GLY A 118 -2.24 -8.67 -11.55
N GLU A 119 -1.92 -9.73 -12.28
CA GLU A 119 -0.74 -10.56 -12.06
C GLU A 119 0.04 -10.72 -13.37
N ALA A 120 1.34 -10.41 -13.33
CA ALA A 120 2.27 -10.71 -14.40
C ALA A 120 3.19 -11.84 -14.00
N SER A 121 3.35 -12.85 -14.87
CA SER A 121 4.28 -13.95 -14.68
C SER A 121 5.23 -14.05 -15.86
N TRP A 122 6.51 -14.32 -15.58
CA TRP A 122 7.54 -14.54 -16.62
C TRP A 122 8.55 -15.59 -16.16
N GLU A 123 9.30 -16.12 -17.10
CA GLU A 123 10.41 -17.02 -16.82
C GLU A 123 11.75 -16.27 -17.01
N LEU A 124 12.63 -16.41 -16.03
CA LEU A 124 13.99 -15.90 -16.09
C LEU A 124 14.93 -16.93 -15.46
N ASP A 125 16.00 -17.29 -16.17
CA ASP A 125 16.99 -18.31 -15.74
C ASP A 125 16.35 -19.64 -15.30
N GLY A 126 15.32 -20.09 -16.02
CA GLY A 126 14.60 -21.34 -15.74
C GLY A 126 13.73 -21.29 -14.48
N ARG A 127 13.50 -20.11 -13.93
CA ARG A 127 12.60 -19.89 -12.78
C ARG A 127 11.41 -19.03 -13.16
N ARG A 128 10.24 -19.41 -12.67
CA ARG A 128 9.03 -18.61 -12.81
C ARG A 128 9.02 -17.51 -11.76
N HIS A 129 8.85 -16.29 -12.22
CA HIS A 129 8.64 -15.10 -11.42
C HIS A 129 7.20 -14.63 -11.56
N THR A 130 6.65 -14.07 -10.50
CA THR A 130 5.29 -13.53 -10.48
C THR A 130 5.27 -12.23 -9.71
N ARG A 131 4.56 -11.24 -10.23
CA ARG A 131 4.39 -9.95 -9.56
C ARG A 131 2.98 -9.43 -9.75
N GLY A 132 2.38 -8.98 -8.65
CA GLY A 132 1.11 -8.27 -8.68
C GLY A 132 1.26 -6.80 -9.08
N PHE A 133 0.23 -6.26 -9.69
CA PHE A 133 0.13 -4.82 -9.95
C PHE A 133 -1.30 -4.32 -9.72
N SER A 134 -1.42 -3.07 -9.32
CA SER A 134 -2.71 -2.45 -8.93
C SER A 134 -3.26 -1.48 -9.98
N ILE A 135 -2.42 -1.00 -10.92
CA ILE A 135 -2.84 -0.02 -11.94
C ILE A 135 -2.43 -0.47 -13.34
N MET A 136 -1.14 -0.64 -13.59
CA MET A 136 -0.62 -0.95 -14.90
C MET A 136 0.62 -1.84 -14.83
N ALA A 137 0.85 -2.60 -15.91
CA ALA A 137 2.09 -3.30 -16.19
C ALA A 137 2.50 -2.97 -17.62
N GLY A 138 3.73 -2.49 -17.80
CA GLY A 138 4.29 -2.17 -19.12
C GLY A 138 5.19 -3.29 -19.65
N THR A 139 5.16 -3.52 -20.96
CA THR A 139 6.03 -4.46 -21.64
C THR A 139 6.64 -3.84 -22.90
N GLY A 140 7.75 -4.43 -23.40
CA GLY A 140 8.41 -3.94 -24.62
C GLY A 140 8.97 -2.54 -24.42
N PHE A 141 8.62 -1.61 -25.34
CA PHE A 141 9.15 -0.25 -25.34
C PHE A 141 8.94 0.50 -24.02
N ASP A 142 7.78 0.35 -23.41
CA ASP A 142 7.46 0.98 -22.12
C ASP A 142 8.40 0.47 -21.00
N ALA A 143 8.65 -0.84 -20.95
CA ALA A 143 9.57 -1.42 -19.99
C ALA A 143 11.03 -0.97 -20.23
N GLU A 144 11.45 -0.86 -21.49
CA GLU A 144 12.79 -0.35 -21.86
C GLU A 144 12.96 1.12 -21.44
N LEU A 145 11.93 1.94 -21.66
CA LEU A 145 11.94 3.35 -21.26
C LEU A 145 12.08 3.51 -19.75
N MET A 146 11.33 2.73 -18.99
CA MET A 146 11.38 2.74 -17.51
C MET A 146 12.74 2.25 -17.00
N ALA A 147 13.32 1.23 -17.62
CA ALA A 147 14.66 0.74 -17.26
C ALA A 147 15.76 1.77 -17.54
N ALA A 148 15.60 2.57 -18.59
CA ALA A 148 16.56 3.64 -18.93
C ALA A 148 16.43 4.88 -18.01
N ALA A 149 15.29 5.05 -17.31
CA ALA A 149 15.01 6.16 -16.42
C ALA A 149 15.33 5.85 -14.93
N ALA A 150 15.67 4.60 -14.62
CA ALA A 150 15.99 4.14 -13.28
C ALA A 150 17.49 4.25 -12.98
#